data_badb7c3ce06b79b1143ac26b3a89ccb8
#
_entry.id   badb7c3ce06b79b1143ac26b3a89ccb8
#
_cell.length_a   1.000
_cell.length_b   1.000
_cell.length_c   1.000
_cell.angle_alpha   90.00
_cell.angle_beta   90.00
_cell.angle_gamma   90.00
#
_symmetry.space_group_name_H-M   'P 1'
#
loop_
_entity.id
_entity.type
_entity.pdbx_description
1 polymer ?
#
loop_
_entity_poly.entity_id
_entity_poly.type
_entity_poly.pdbx_seq_one_letter_code
_entity_poly.pdbx_strand_id
1 'polypeptide(L)'
;LSLHDALPILNPAWYGDITRSDAWTWAILDLFAQVKFLTLFALLFGAGLQLLLKRGTRWIQSRLTLLVILGFIHGLLFWDGDILLAYGLVGLICWRLIRDAPGVKSLFNTGVMLYVMGLAVLLLLGMIADDSTRRSWVPDAANLQYEQFWKLKGGMEAIGNRADMLGDNLLALGAQYGWQLAGMMLMGAALMRTGWLKGEFSLRHYRRTGAGLVLLGVIINLPAVMMQWHLQWDYRWCAFLLQVPRELSAPFQTIG
;
A
#
# COMPACT_ATOMS: atom_id res chain seq x y z
N LEU A 1 5.62 0.57 0.52
CA LEU A 1 6.37 -0.67 0.70
C LEU A 1 7.26 -0.84 -0.52
N SER A 2 8.56 -0.89 -0.30
CA SER A 2 9.49 -1.35 -1.32
C SER A 2 9.01 -2.72 -1.81
N LEU A 3 8.97 -2.94 -3.12
CA LEU A 3 8.69 -4.26 -3.65
C LEU A 3 9.63 -5.30 -3.01
N HIS A 4 10.89 -4.94 -2.78
CA HIS A 4 11.90 -5.80 -2.15
C HIS A 4 11.57 -6.21 -0.71
N ASP A 5 11.09 -5.30 0.14
CA ASP A 5 10.74 -5.66 1.52
C ASP A 5 9.41 -6.40 1.63
N ALA A 6 8.53 -6.23 0.65
CA ALA A 6 7.25 -6.93 0.61
C ALA A 6 7.35 -8.30 -0.07
N LEU A 7 8.40 -8.58 -0.85
CA LEU A 7 8.51 -9.82 -1.61
C LEU A 7 8.48 -11.09 -0.75
N PRO A 8 9.15 -11.18 0.42
CA PRO A 8 9.01 -12.34 1.29
C PRO A 8 7.58 -12.54 1.84
N ILE A 9 6.83 -11.46 1.97
CA ILE A 9 5.42 -11.49 2.39
C ILE A 9 4.52 -11.89 1.22
N LEU A 10 4.86 -11.45 0.00
CA LEU A 10 4.10 -11.75 -1.22
C LEU A 10 4.38 -13.17 -1.74
N ASN A 11 5.61 -13.64 -1.58
CA ASN A 11 6.05 -14.95 -1.99
C ASN A 11 6.60 -15.73 -0.78
N PRO A 12 5.80 -16.60 -0.16
CA PRO A 12 6.26 -17.37 1.01
C PRO A 12 7.39 -18.36 0.68
N ALA A 13 7.60 -18.67 -0.63
CA ALA A 13 8.74 -19.47 -1.11
C ALA A 13 10.05 -18.67 -1.26
N TRP A 14 10.11 -17.42 -0.79
CA TRP A 14 11.28 -16.55 -0.92
C TRP A 14 12.57 -17.17 -0.38
N TYR A 15 12.47 -17.90 0.74
CA TYR A 15 13.61 -18.52 1.41
C TYR A 15 13.73 -20.04 1.17
N GLY A 16 12.96 -20.61 0.25
CA GLY A 16 13.01 -22.03 -0.09
C GLY A 16 11.67 -22.75 0.02
N ASP A 17 11.72 -24.05 0.36
CA ASP A 17 10.53 -24.89 0.42
C ASP A 17 9.54 -24.44 1.49
N ILE A 18 8.25 -24.47 1.12
CA ILE A 18 7.14 -24.06 1.97
C ILE A 18 6.51 -25.29 2.62
N THR A 19 6.33 -25.27 3.93
CA THR A 19 5.50 -26.27 4.61
C THR A 19 4.01 -25.94 4.41
N ARG A 20 3.15 -26.94 4.64
CA ARG A 20 1.69 -26.74 4.56
C ARG A 20 1.21 -25.73 5.60
N SER A 21 1.84 -25.66 6.77
CA SER A 21 1.52 -24.66 7.82
C SER A 21 1.87 -23.25 7.38
N ASP A 22 3.02 -23.06 6.71
CA ASP A 22 3.46 -21.74 6.22
C ASP A 22 2.50 -21.20 5.17
N ALA A 23 2.05 -22.07 4.25
CA ALA A 23 1.09 -21.72 3.23
C ALA A 23 -0.27 -21.29 3.83
N TRP A 24 -0.76 -21.98 4.88
CA TRP A 24 -1.99 -21.55 5.59
C TRP A 24 -1.79 -20.22 6.33
N THR A 25 -0.68 -20.05 7.01
CA THR A 25 -0.35 -18.79 7.69
C THR A 25 -0.29 -17.64 6.69
N TRP A 26 0.38 -17.84 5.56
CA TRP A 26 0.42 -16.86 4.48
C TRP A 26 -0.98 -16.53 3.95
N ALA A 27 -1.82 -17.53 3.68
CA ALA A 27 -3.16 -17.32 3.15
C ALA A 27 -4.05 -16.51 4.10
N ILE A 28 -3.97 -16.77 5.41
CA ILE A 28 -4.71 -16.01 6.43
C ILE A 28 -4.20 -14.56 6.49
N LEU A 29 -2.89 -14.37 6.48
CA LEU A 29 -2.29 -13.03 6.49
C LEU A 29 -2.61 -12.26 5.21
N ASP A 30 -2.56 -12.89 4.04
CA ASP A 30 -2.95 -12.26 2.77
C ASP A 30 -4.42 -11.83 2.79
N LEU A 31 -5.30 -12.71 3.27
CA LEU A 31 -6.73 -12.44 3.27
C LEU A 31 -7.13 -11.31 4.22
N PHE A 32 -6.51 -11.20 5.41
CA PHE A 32 -6.99 -10.32 6.48
C PHE A 32 -6.03 -9.20 6.89
N ALA A 33 -4.74 -9.28 6.57
CA ALA A 33 -3.75 -8.33 7.05
C ALA A 33 -3.01 -7.59 5.94
N GLN A 34 -2.48 -8.30 4.94
CA GLN A 34 -1.66 -7.72 3.90
C GLN A 34 -2.42 -6.61 3.15
N VAL A 35 -1.74 -5.51 2.87
CA VAL A 35 -2.28 -4.31 2.24
C VAL A 35 -3.33 -3.56 3.09
N LYS A 36 -4.16 -4.28 3.89
CA LYS A 36 -5.27 -3.69 4.66
C LYS A 36 -4.79 -2.67 5.68
N PHE A 37 -3.68 -2.94 6.37
CA PHE A 37 -3.09 -1.98 7.32
C PHE A 37 -2.61 -0.70 6.64
N LEU A 38 -1.95 -0.80 5.50
CA LEU A 38 -1.51 0.38 4.74
C LEU A 38 -2.69 1.18 4.20
N THR A 39 -3.70 0.47 3.69
CA THR A 39 -4.93 1.06 3.20
C THR A 39 -5.68 1.78 4.33
N LEU A 40 -5.78 1.15 5.51
CA LEU A 40 -6.36 1.76 6.71
C LEU A 40 -5.58 3.01 7.13
N PHE A 41 -4.26 2.91 7.17
CA PHE A 41 -3.40 4.03 7.55
C PHE A 41 -3.56 5.19 6.56
N ALA A 42 -3.61 4.92 5.25
CA ALA A 42 -3.83 5.94 4.23
C ALA A 42 -5.21 6.62 4.38
N LEU A 43 -6.24 5.84 4.64
CA LEU A 43 -7.60 6.34 4.89
C LEU A 43 -7.64 7.26 6.12
N LEU A 44 -7.07 6.81 7.24
CA LEU A 44 -7.00 7.60 8.47
C LEU A 44 -6.12 8.84 8.32
N PHE A 45 -5.04 8.76 7.54
CA PHE A 45 -4.19 9.91 7.23
C PHE A 45 -4.98 10.98 6.47
N GLY A 46 -5.75 10.59 5.46
CA GLY A 46 -6.64 11.48 4.71
C GLY A 46 -7.73 12.11 5.59
N ALA A 47 -8.33 11.33 6.48
CA ALA A 47 -9.26 11.84 7.48
C ALA A 47 -8.59 12.87 8.42
N GLY A 48 -7.34 12.60 8.82
CA GLY A 48 -6.51 13.53 9.60
C GLY A 48 -6.22 14.83 8.85
N LEU A 49 -5.90 14.77 7.55
CA LEU A 49 -5.74 15.97 6.72
C LEU A 49 -7.02 16.81 6.69
N GLN A 50 -8.18 16.18 6.53
CA GLN A 50 -9.49 16.86 6.59
C GLN A 50 -9.71 17.59 7.91
N LEU A 51 -9.32 17.01 9.04
CA LEU A 51 -9.41 17.66 10.35
C LEU A 51 -8.44 18.84 10.47
N LEU A 52 -7.22 18.68 9.97
CA LEU A 52 -6.18 19.70 10.03
C LEU A 52 -6.49 20.93 9.18
N LEU A 53 -7.35 20.85 8.18
CA LEU A 53 -7.78 22.00 7.38
C LEU A 53 -8.34 23.15 8.26
N LYS A 54 -8.97 22.81 9.38
CA LYS A 54 -9.49 23.81 10.33
C LYS A 54 -8.39 24.62 11.03
N ARG A 55 -7.15 24.10 11.06
CA ARG A 55 -6.00 24.77 11.70
C ARG A 55 -5.21 25.69 10.77
N GLY A 56 -5.56 25.68 9.47
CA GLY A 56 -4.92 26.53 8.46
C GLY A 56 -3.84 25.82 7.64
N THR A 57 -3.64 26.36 6.44
CA THR A 57 -2.78 25.74 5.40
C THR A 57 -1.31 25.67 5.78
N ARG A 58 -0.79 26.69 6.47
CA ARG A 58 0.62 26.71 6.93
C ARG A 58 0.94 25.54 7.86
N TRP A 59 0.02 25.20 8.77
CA TRP A 59 0.17 24.09 9.69
C TRP A 59 0.25 22.74 8.96
N ILE A 60 -0.61 22.54 7.96
CA ILE A 60 -0.62 21.31 7.16
C ILE A 60 0.67 21.19 6.38
N GLN A 61 1.06 22.24 5.65
CA GLN A 61 2.30 22.25 4.86
C GLN A 61 3.52 21.98 5.73
N SER A 62 3.67 22.66 6.86
CA SER A 62 4.80 22.45 7.77
C SER A 62 4.89 21.01 8.26
N ARG A 63 3.76 20.41 8.68
CA ARG A 63 3.73 19.01 9.13
C ARG A 63 4.08 18.02 8.01
N LEU A 64 3.54 18.22 6.82
CA LEU A 64 3.80 17.34 5.68
C LEU A 64 5.23 17.49 5.18
N THR A 65 5.77 18.71 5.14
CA THR A 65 7.19 18.96 4.79
C THR A 65 8.11 18.30 5.82
N LEU A 66 7.81 18.44 7.12
CA LEU A 66 8.58 17.75 8.15
C LEU A 66 8.50 16.23 8.00
N LEU A 67 7.33 15.69 7.66
CA LEU A 67 7.16 14.27 7.41
C LEU A 67 7.99 13.78 6.22
N VAL A 68 8.06 14.58 5.13
CA VAL A 68 8.93 14.30 3.96
C VAL A 68 10.40 14.28 4.38
N ILE A 69 10.85 15.29 5.14
CA ILE A 69 12.25 15.36 5.59
C ILE A 69 12.59 14.18 6.50
N LEU A 70 11.73 13.91 7.49
CA LEU A 70 11.94 12.79 8.41
C LEU A 70 11.88 11.44 7.68
N GLY A 71 10.95 11.26 6.74
CA GLY A 71 10.85 10.06 5.94
C GLY A 71 12.07 9.85 5.03
N PHE A 72 12.58 10.92 4.44
CA PHE A 72 13.82 10.84 3.65
C PHE A 72 15.02 10.41 4.51
N ILE A 73 15.20 11.05 5.67
CA ILE A 73 16.28 10.70 6.61
C ILE A 73 16.11 9.28 7.12
N HIS A 74 14.89 8.90 7.49
CA HIS A 74 14.58 7.57 8.02
C HIS A 74 14.80 6.48 6.96
N GLY A 75 14.31 6.67 5.74
CA GLY A 75 14.47 5.72 4.64
C GLY A 75 15.94 5.54 4.23
N LEU A 76 16.72 6.63 4.25
CA LEU A 76 18.12 6.59 3.86
C LEU A 76 19.04 5.98 4.95
N LEU A 77 18.82 6.36 6.22
CA LEU A 77 19.76 6.02 7.30
C LEU A 77 19.35 4.81 8.13
N PHE A 78 18.04 4.57 8.30
CA PHE A 78 17.57 3.59 9.27
C PHE A 78 16.89 2.38 8.64
N TRP A 79 15.90 2.59 7.74
CA TRP A 79 15.07 1.50 7.24
C TRP A 79 14.55 1.76 5.83
N ASP A 80 14.89 0.87 4.92
CA ASP A 80 14.52 0.86 3.50
C ASP A 80 13.00 0.73 3.24
N GLY A 81 12.23 0.18 4.20
CA GLY A 81 10.75 0.09 4.15
C GLY A 81 10.01 1.35 4.62
N ASP A 82 10.64 2.55 4.59
CA ASP A 82 10.00 3.79 5.04
C ASP A 82 8.73 4.11 4.26
N ILE A 83 7.67 4.44 5.00
CA ILE A 83 6.38 4.89 4.45
C ILE A 83 6.15 6.39 4.62
N LEU A 84 6.91 7.04 5.51
CA LEU A 84 6.69 8.45 5.90
C LEU A 84 6.90 9.37 4.72
N LEU A 85 7.95 9.11 3.92
CA LEU A 85 8.27 9.89 2.72
C LEU A 85 7.12 9.85 1.72
N ALA A 86 6.61 8.66 1.41
CA ALA A 86 5.51 8.47 0.47
C ALA A 86 4.23 9.19 0.95
N TYR A 87 3.88 9.03 2.24
CA TYR A 87 2.73 9.70 2.85
C TYR A 87 2.88 11.21 2.90
N GLY A 88 4.08 11.71 3.16
CA GLY A 88 4.40 13.14 3.12
C GLY A 88 4.22 13.73 1.73
N LEU A 89 4.82 13.11 0.71
CA LEU A 89 4.76 13.57 -0.68
C LEU A 89 3.33 13.54 -1.23
N VAL A 90 2.65 12.42 -1.11
CA VAL A 90 1.26 12.27 -1.58
C VAL A 90 0.34 13.18 -0.76
N GLY A 91 0.55 13.31 0.54
CA GLY A 91 -0.19 14.22 1.40
C GLY A 91 -0.08 15.68 0.99
N LEU A 92 1.11 16.15 0.51
CA LEU A 92 1.32 17.50 -0.03
C LEU A 92 0.49 17.79 -1.29
N ILE A 93 0.05 16.78 -2.00
CA ILE A 93 -0.88 16.91 -3.14
C ILE A 93 -2.32 16.79 -2.62
N CYS A 94 -2.62 15.75 -1.85
CA CYS A 94 -3.97 15.42 -1.42
C CYS A 94 -4.63 16.50 -0.57
N TRP A 95 -3.89 17.20 0.33
CA TRP A 95 -4.51 18.24 1.16
C TRP A 95 -5.13 19.38 0.32
N ARG A 96 -4.54 19.70 -0.85
CA ARG A 96 -5.11 20.70 -1.78
C ARG A 96 -6.39 20.17 -2.41
N LEU A 97 -6.37 18.94 -2.91
CA LEU A 97 -7.56 18.28 -3.48
C LEU A 97 -8.69 18.17 -2.45
N ILE A 98 -8.35 17.85 -1.18
CA ILE A 98 -9.31 17.79 -0.09
C ILE A 98 -9.89 19.17 0.20
N ARG A 99 -9.06 20.23 0.26
CA ARG A 99 -9.51 21.60 0.52
C ARG A 99 -10.45 22.11 -0.56
N ASP A 100 -10.07 21.90 -1.82
CA ASP A 100 -10.73 22.51 -2.99
C ASP A 100 -11.90 21.69 -3.53
N ALA A 101 -12.14 20.49 -2.98
CA ALA A 101 -13.24 19.62 -3.39
C ALA A 101 -14.60 20.28 -3.13
N PRO A 102 -15.46 20.39 -4.16
CA PRO A 102 -16.75 21.08 -4.07
C PRO A 102 -17.77 20.36 -3.17
N GLY A 103 -17.58 19.07 -2.91
CA GLY A 103 -18.47 18.29 -2.06
C GLY A 103 -17.93 16.90 -1.75
N VAL A 104 -18.62 16.21 -0.83
CA VAL A 104 -18.23 14.87 -0.36
C VAL A 104 -18.23 13.85 -1.50
N LYS A 105 -19.28 13.88 -2.34
CA LYS A 105 -19.42 12.94 -3.47
C LYS A 105 -18.30 13.10 -4.50
N SER A 106 -17.96 14.36 -4.84
CA SER A 106 -16.84 14.64 -5.74
C SER A 106 -15.53 14.13 -5.17
N LEU A 107 -15.25 14.41 -3.89
CA LEU A 107 -14.06 13.97 -3.21
C LEU A 107 -13.93 12.44 -3.18
N PHE A 108 -15.00 11.73 -2.84
CA PHE A 108 -15.05 10.28 -2.81
C PHE A 108 -14.83 9.68 -4.21
N ASN A 109 -15.54 10.20 -5.23
CA ASN A 109 -15.41 9.71 -6.60
C ASN A 109 -14.01 9.95 -7.18
N THR A 110 -13.40 11.11 -6.90
CA THR A 110 -11.99 11.36 -7.26
C THR A 110 -11.07 10.36 -6.56
N GLY A 111 -11.31 10.06 -5.29
CA GLY A 111 -10.56 9.05 -4.56
C GLY A 111 -10.67 7.66 -5.20
N VAL A 112 -11.87 7.23 -5.53
CA VAL A 112 -12.10 5.95 -6.24
C VAL A 112 -11.43 5.95 -7.61
N MET A 113 -11.55 7.03 -8.38
CA MET A 113 -10.92 7.14 -9.70
C MET A 113 -9.40 6.98 -9.63
N LEU A 114 -8.74 7.69 -8.70
CA LEU A 114 -7.29 7.57 -8.52
C LEU A 114 -6.90 6.15 -8.08
N TYR A 115 -7.66 5.55 -7.17
CA TYR A 115 -7.40 4.18 -6.72
C TYR A 115 -7.49 3.18 -7.88
N VAL A 116 -8.57 3.25 -8.67
CA VAL A 116 -8.77 2.39 -9.86
C VAL A 116 -7.68 2.64 -10.91
N MET A 117 -7.23 3.88 -11.07
CA MET A 117 -6.13 4.19 -11.98
C MET A 117 -4.83 3.50 -11.55
N GLY A 118 -4.51 3.49 -10.25
CA GLY A 118 -3.37 2.75 -9.71
C GLY A 118 -3.50 1.23 -9.94
N LEU A 119 -4.71 0.68 -9.82
CA LEU A 119 -4.98 -0.74 -10.17
C LEU A 119 -4.80 -1.01 -11.66
N ALA A 120 -5.25 -0.12 -12.52
CA ALA A 120 -5.09 -0.26 -13.97
C ALA A 120 -3.60 -0.24 -14.37
N VAL A 121 -2.81 0.63 -13.76
CA VAL A 121 -1.35 0.64 -13.98
C VAL A 121 -0.71 -0.66 -13.48
N LEU A 122 -1.10 -1.18 -12.31
CA LEU A 122 -0.61 -2.46 -11.81
C LEU A 122 -0.93 -3.61 -12.79
N LEU A 123 -2.14 -3.63 -13.33
CA LEU A 123 -2.55 -4.60 -14.35
C LEU A 123 -1.71 -4.49 -15.63
N LEU A 124 -1.49 -3.25 -16.12
CA LEU A 124 -0.66 -3.01 -17.30
C LEU A 124 0.79 -3.45 -17.08
N LEU A 125 1.37 -3.15 -15.91
CA LEU A 125 2.71 -3.63 -15.55
C LEU A 125 2.77 -5.16 -15.57
N GLY A 126 1.75 -5.85 -15.06
CA GLY A 126 1.67 -7.31 -15.12
C GLY A 126 1.56 -7.88 -16.54
N MET A 127 0.94 -7.14 -17.46
CA MET A 127 0.82 -7.57 -18.86
C MET A 127 2.14 -7.42 -19.65
N ILE A 128 2.96 -6.42 -19.30
CA ILE A 128 4.25 -6.14 -19.97
C ILE A 128 5.46 -6.74 -19.25
N ALA A 129 5.27 -7.26 -18.03
CA ALA A 129 6.33 -7.88 -17.25
C ALA A 129 6.91 -9.10 -18.00
N ASP A 130 8.22 -9.14 -18.10
CA ASP A 130 8.98 -10.23 -18.72
C ASP A 130 9.79 -11.02 -17.68
N ASP A 131 10.45 -12.08 -18.12
CA ASP A 131 11.27 -12.92 -17.24
C ASP A 131 12.54 -12.23 -16.72
N SER A 132 12.90 -11.05 -17.23
CA SER A 132 14.09 -10.31 -16.77
C SER A 132 13.97 -9.90 -15.30
N THR A 133 12.75 -9.59 -14.86
CA THR A 133 12.44 -9.20 -13.48
C THR A 133 12.14 -10.39 -12.55
N ARG A 134 12.14 -11.63 -13.05
CA ARG A 134 11.89 -12.84 -12.27
C ARG A 134 12.90 -13.04 -11.15
N ARG A 135 14.16 -12.61 -11.36
CA ARG A 135 15.22 -12.71 -10.35
C ARG A 135 14.92 -11.91 -9.08
N SER A 136 14.14 -10.84 -9.18
CA SER A 136 13.70 -10.07 -8.01
C SER A 136 12.58 -10.77 -7.24
N TRP A 137 11.84 -11.70 -7.86
CA TRP A 137 10.78 -12.48 -7.21
C TRP A 137 11.30 -13.71 -6.47
N VAL A 138 12.36 -14.33 -6.97
CA VAL A 138 13.05 -15.47 -6.34
C VAL A 138 14.54 -15.15 -6.40
N PRO A 139 15.11 -14.54 -5.33
CA PRO A 139 16.52 -14.21 -5.29
C PRO A 139 17.37 -15.47 -5.29
N ASP A 140 18.49 -15.41 -5.96
CA ASP A 140 19.50 -16.45 -5.87
C ASP A 140 20.29 -16.35 -4.53
N ALA A 141 21.06 -17.40 -4.20
CA ALA A 141 21.83 -17.44 -2.96
C ALA A 141 22.84 -16.29 -2.86
N ALA A 142 23.38 -15.82 -3.99
CA ALA A 142 24.35 -14.72 -4.01
C ALA A 142 23.68 -13.39 -3.65
N ASN A 143 22.47 -13.13 -4.17
CA ASN A 143 21.69 -11.95 -3.84
C ASN A 143 21.29 -11.93 -2.35
N LEU A 144 20.86 -13.06 -1.80
CA LEU A 144 20.54 -13.17 -0.37
C LEU A 144 21.78 -12.94 0.52
N GLN A 145 22.92 -13.51 0.14
CA GLN A 145 24.19 -13.30 0.87
C GLN A 145 24.64 -11.84 0.79
N TYR A 146 24.51 -11.19 -0.38
CA TYR A 146 24.84 -9.79 -0.53
C TYR A 146 23.90 -8.89 0.30
N GLU A 147 22.61 -9.18 0.33
CA GLU A 147 21.66 -8.45 1.15
C GLU A 147 21.99 -8.57 2.65
N GLN A 148 22.27 -9.78 3.13
CA GLN A 148 22.71 -9.99 4.51
C GLN A 148 24.02 -9.26 4.81
N PHE A 149 24.97 -9.32 3.88
CA PHE A 149 26.27 -8.68 4.05
C PHE A 149 26.13 -7.17 4.25
N TRP A 150 25.47 -6.44 3.36
CA TRP A 150 25.40 -5.00 3.49
C TRP A 150 24.48 -4.54 4.64
N LYS A 151 23.43 -5.31 4.97
CA LYS A 151 22.59 -5.03 6.15
C LYS A 151 23.35 -5.19 7.47
N LEU A 152 24.20 -6.20 7.57
CA LEU A 152 25.00 -6.46 8.77
C LEU A 152 26.23 -5.54 8.86
N LYS A 153 26.91 -5.27 7.74
CA LYS A 153 28.08 -4.40 7.70
C LYS A 153 27.74 -2.95 8.03
N GLY A 154 26.59 -2.47 7.57
CA GLY A 154 26.18 -1.08 7.76
C GLY A 154 27.06 -0.07 7.02
N GLY A 155 27.13 1.16 7.54
CA GLY A 155 27.99 2.21 7.02
C GLY A 155 27.58 2.73 5.64
N MET A 156 28.54 3.23 4.86
CA MET A 156 28.28 3.83 3.56
C MET A 156 27.69 2.87 2.53
N GLU A 157 28.03 1.58 2.64
CA GLU A 157 27.51 0.56 1.73
C GLU A 157 26.00 0.32 1.95
N ALA A 158 25.56 0.30 3.19
CA ALA A 158 24.14 0.22 3.52
C ALA A 158 23.37 1.49 3.10
N ILE A 159 24.00 2.67 3.25
CA ILE A 159 23.41 3.93 2.80
C ILE A 159 23.27 3.94 1.28
N GLY A 160 24.29 3.48 0.53
CA GLY A 160 24.24 3.38 -0.94
C GLY A 160 23.09 2.48 -1.40
N ASN A 161 23.00 1.25 -0.88
CA ASN A 161 21.90 0.33 -1.21
C ASN A 161 20.52 0.90 -0.85
N ARG A 162 20.38 1.55 0.30
CA ARG A 162 19.12 2.22 0.66
C ARG A 162 18.78 3.40 -0.23
N ALA A 163 19.78 4.15 -0.70
CA ALA A 163 19.56 5.25 -1.65
C ALA A 163 19.01 4.74 -2.99
N ASP A 164 19.54 3.62 -3.49
CA ASP A 164 19.05 2.98 -4.71
C ASP A 164 17.61 2.48 -4.52
N MET A 165 17.33 1.77 -3.42
CA MET A 165 15.98 1.33 -3.08
C MET A 165 14.99 2.49 -2.90
N LEU A 166 15.44 3.60 -2.33
CA LEU A 166 14.63 4.81 -2.17
C LEU A 166 14.28 5.41 -3.53
N GLY A 167 15.23 5.41 -4.48
CA GLY A 167 15.01 5.82 -5.87
C GLY A 167 13.93 4.97 -6.54
N ASP A 168 14.06 3.65 -6.45
CA ASP A 168 13.09 2.70 -7.01
C ASP A 168 11.69 2.87 -6.38
N ASN A 169 11.63 3.08 -5.07
CA ASN A 169 10.38 3.34 -4.36
C ASN A 169 9.72 4.64 -4.80
N LEU A 170 10.48 5.71 -5.04
CA LEU A 170 9.94 6.97 -5.56
C LEU A 170 9.43 6.84 -6.99
N LEU A 171 10.12 6.07 -7.83
CA LEU A 171 9.63 5.75 -9.18
C LEU A 171 8.33 4.95 -9.12
N ALA A 172 8.26 3.91 -8.30
CA ALA A 172 7.05 3.11 -8.10
C ALA A 172 5.91 3.94 -7.49
N LEU A 173 6.20 4.87 -6.57
CA LEU A 173 5.23 5.82 -6.02
C LEU A 173 4.60 6.67 -7.12
N GLY A 174 5.42 7.27 -7.98
CA GLY A 174 4.95 8.09 -9.09
C GLY A 174 4.21 7.29 -10.15
N ALA A 175 4.71 6.10 -10.47
CA ALA A 175 4.16 5.26 -11.53
C ALA A 175 2.86 4.57 -11.14
N GLN A 176 2.74 4.01 -9.92
CA GLN A 176 1.64 3.11 -9.60
C GLN A 176 1.03 3.34 -8.21
N TYR A 177 1.69 2.98 -7.11
CA TYR A 177 1.02 2.89 -5.82
C TYR A 177 0.68 4.25 -5.20
N GLY A 178 1.30 5.33 -5.64
CA GLY A 178 0.95 6.69 -5.21
C GLY A 178 -0.47 7.10 -5.58
N TRP A 179 -0.99 6.60 -6.67
CA TRP A 179 -2.38 6.82 -7.09
C TRP A 179 -3.35 6.13 -6.14
N GLN A 180 -3.07 4.90 -5.73
CA GLN A 180 -3.86 4.17 -4.76
C GLN A 180 -3.80 4.84 -3.38
N LEU A 181 -2.60 5.26 -2.96
CA LEU A 181 -2.39 5.98 -1.71
C LEU A 181 -3.18 7.30 -1.67
N ALA A 182 -3.11 8.09 -2.74
CA ALA A 182 -3.89 9.31 -2.89
C ALA A 182 -5.40 9.03 -2.87
N GLY A 183 -5.83 8.00 -3.60
CA GLY A 183 -7.22 7.56 -3.63
C GLY A 183 -7.77 7.25 -2.25
N MET A 184 -7.04 6.48 -1.44
CA MET A 184 -7.43 6.16 -0.06
C MET A 184 -7.45 7.39 0.85
N MET A 185 -6.48 8.31 0.71
CA MET A 185 -6.49 9.55 1.48
C MET A 185 -7.73 10.40 1.17
N LEU A 186 -8.11 10.52 -0.11
CA LEU A 186 -9.31 11.27 -0.50
C LEU A 186 -10.59 10.59 -0.03
N MET A 187 -10.69 9.27 -0.14
CA MET A 187 -11.83 8.50 0.40
C MET A 187 -11.93 8.66 1.92
N GLY A 188 -10.82 8.59 2.64
CA GLY A 188 -10.78 8.81 4.09
C GLY A 188 -11.26 10.21 4.50
N ALA A 189 -10.83 11.25 3.77
CA ALA A 189 -11.31 12.60 3.98
C ALA A 189 -12.82 12.74 3.69
N ALA A 190 -13.31 12.07 2.65
CA ALA A 190 -14.74 12.03 2.33
C ALA A 190 -15.56 11.33 3.43
N LEU A 191 -15.09 10.17 3.91
CA LEU A 191 -15.73 9.43 5.02
C LEU A 191 -15.73 10.24 6.33
N MET A 192 -14.70 11.07 6.54
CA MET A 192 -14.68 12.00 7.67
C MET A 192 -15.73 13.10 7.53
N ARG A 193 -15.96 13.62 6.31
CA ARG A 193 -17.00 14.61 6.03
C ARG A 193 -18.41 14.04 6.16
N THR A 194 -18.63 12.76 5.80
CA THR A 194 -19.96 12.12 5.93
C THR A 194 -20.36 11.81 7.35
N GLY A 195 -19.45 11.87 8.33
CA GLY A 195 -19.69 11.41 9.69
C GLY A 195 -19.44 9.91 9.89
N TRP A 196 -19.09 9.15 8.84
CA TRP A 196 -18.79 7.71 8.95
C TRP A 196 -17.68 7.44 9.99
N LEU A 197 -16.55 8.12 9.85
CA LEU A 197 -15.41 7.96 10.78
C LEU A 197 -15.62 8.65 12.14
N LYS A 198 -16.73 9.38 12.31
CA LYS A 198 -17.09 10.02 13.59
C LYS A 198 -18.08 9.20 14.40
N GLY A 199 -18.60 8.12 13.86
CA GLY A 199 -19.60 7.32 14.55
C GLY A 199 -21.02 7.91 14.54
N GLU A 200 -21.35 8.76 13.56
CA GLU A 200 -22.62 9.48 13.50
C GLU A 200 -23.81 8.63 13.01
N PHE A 201 -23.57 7.38 12.58
CA PHE A 201 -24.61 6.47 12.11
C PHE A 201 -25.04 5.46 13.21
N SER A 202 -26.20 4.84 13.03
CA SER A 202 -26.68 3.83 13.99
C SER A 202 -25.78 2.59 13.98
N LEU A 203 -25.66 1.94 15.15
CA LEU A 203 -24.87 0.71 15.29
C LEU A 203 -25.32 -0.40 14.33
N ARG A 204 -26.64 -0.49 14.07
CA ARG A 204 -27.21 -1.43 13.10
C ARG A 204 -26.70 -1.14 11.69
N HIS A 205 -26.58 0.13 11.31
CA HIS A 205 -26.05 0.55 10.01
C HIS A 205 -24.59 0.16 9.88
N TYR A 206 -23.73 0.49 10.88
CA TYR A 206 -22.33 0.08 10.88
C TYR A 206 -22.16 -1.42 10.77
N ARG A 207 -22.86 -2.20 11.60
CA ARG A 207 -22.74 -3.66 11.58
C ARG A 207 -23.14 -4.28 10.24
N ARG A 208 -24.24 -3.81 9.63
CA ARG A 208 -24.70 -4.35 8.34
C ARG A 208 -23.77 -3.94 7.20
N THR A 209 -23.44 -2.67 7.11
CA THR A 209 -22.57 -2.14 6.04
C THR A 209 -21.16 -2.67 6.20
N GLY A 210 -20.61 -2.65 7.41
CA GLY A 210 -19.27 -3.16 7.69
C GLY A 210 -19.15 -4.65 7.39
N ALA A 211 -20.04 -5.47 7.91
CA ALA A 211 -20.04 -6.91 7.60
C ALA A 211 -20.19 -7.17 6.10
N GLY A 212 -21.05 -6.42 5.41
CA GLY A 212 -21.23 -6.55 3.95
C GLY A 212 -19.97 -6.17 3.18
N LEU A 213 -19.30 -5.09 3.57
CA LEU A 213 -18.06 -4.65 2.93
C LEU A 213 -16.90 -5.64 3.18
N VAL A 214 -16.72 -6.10 4.41
CA VAL A 214 -15.71 -7.12 4.75
C VAL A 214 -15.95 -8.39 3.96
N LEU A 215 -17.20 -8.89 3.93
CA LEU A 215 -17.57 -10.08 3.17
C LEU A 215 -17.29 -9.90 1.67
N LEU A 216 -17.65 -8.76 1.10
CA LEU A 216 -17.35 -8.43 -0.30
C LEU A 216 -15.85 -8.46 -0.58
N GLY A 217 -15.05 -7.84 0.29
CA GLY A 217 -13.61 -7.87 0.16
C GLY A 217 -13.02 -9.29 0.24
N VAL A 218 -13.53 -10.12 1.15
CA VAL A 218 -13.14 -11.53 1.23
C VAL A 218 -13.51 -12.28 -0.05
N ILE A 219 -14.73 -12.11 -0.56
CA ILE A 219 -15.18 -12.76 -1.81
C ILE A 219 -14.30 -12.37 -3.00
N ILE A 220 -13.85 -11.11 -3.07
CA ILE A 220 -12.96 -10.64 -4.15
C ILE A 220 -11.55 -11.24 -4.03
N ASN A 221 -10.99 -11.31 -2.81
CA ASN A 221 -9.60 -11.75 -2.61
C ASN A 221 -9.43 -13.27 -2.53
N LEU A 222 -10.40 -14.00 -2.00
CA LEU A 222 -10.30 -15.44 -1.78
C LEU A 222 -9.93 -16.24 -3.04
N PRO A 223 -10.55 -16.01 -4.22
CA PRO A 223 -10.15 -16.69 -5.44
C PRO A 223 -8.69 -16.42 -5.83
N ALA A 224 -8.20 -15.19 -5.62
CA ALA A 224 -6.81 -14.84 -5.91
C ALA A 224 -5.83 -15.58 -4.99
N VAL A 225 -6.14 -15.67 -3.69
CA VAL A 225 -5.35 -16.44 -2.72
C VAL A 225 -5.30 -17.92 -3.12
N MET A 226 -6.45 -18.50 -3.46
CA MET A 226 -6.51 -19.91 -3.92
C MET A 226 -5.71 -20.13 -5.21
N MET A 227 -5.79 -19.19 -6.16
CA MET A 227 -5.06 -19.29 -7.43
C MET A 227 -3.55 -19.15 -7.21
N GLN A 228 -3.10 -18.22 -6.35
CA GLN A 228 -1.68 -18.08 -6.00
C GLN A 228 -1.13 -19.37 -5.37
N TRP A 229 -1.90 -19.99 -4.49
CA TRP A 229 -1.54 -21.28 -3.91
C TRP A 229 -1.46 -22.38 -4.97
N HIS A 230 -2.45 -22.46 -5.87
CA HIS A 230 -2.45 -23.46 -6.95
C HIS A 230 -1.29 -23.27 -7.93
N LEU A 231 -0.92 -22.04 -8.25
CA LEU A 231 0.21 -21.67 -9.10
C LEU A 231 1.57 -21.70 -8.38
N GLN A 232 1.60 -22.10 -7.10
CA GLN A 232 2.82 -22.17 -6.28
C GLN A 232 3.64 -20.87 -6.37
N TRP A 233 2.97 -19.73 -6.31
CA TRP A 233 3.54 -18.38 -6.34
C TRP A 233 4.38 -18.10 -7.60
N ASP A 234 3.97 -18.63 -8.74
CA ASP A 234 4.61 -18.32 -10.02
C ASP A 234 4.69 -16.81 -10.26
N TYR A 235 5.88 -16.34 -10.65
CA TYR A 235 6.18 -14.92 -10.82
C TYR A 235 5.18 -14.19 -11.70
N ARG A 236 4.92 -14.75 -12.89
CA ARG A 236 4.16 -14.08 -13.95
C ARG A 236 2.73 -13.72 -13.54
N TRP A 237 2.11 -14.59 -12.75
CA TRP A 237 0.75 -14.40 -12.25
C TRP A 237 0.73 -13.69 -10.89
N CYS A 238 1.62 -14.07 -9.99
CA CYS A 238 1.51 -13.70 -8.59
C CYS A 238 2.15 -12.34 -8.27
N ALA A 239 3.17 -11.91 -9.03
CA ALA A 239 3.83 -10.62 -8.77
C ALA A 239 2.96 -9.40 -9.11
N PHE A 240 2.06 -9.52 -10.09
CA PHE A 240 1.25 -8.39 -10.57
C PHE A 240 -0.23 -8.74 -10.69
N LEU A 241 -0.59 -9.72 -11.54
CA LEU A 241 -1.97 -9.94 -11.95
C LEU A 241 -2.88 -10.35 -10.78
N LEU A 242 -2.43 -11.29 -9.94
CA LEU A 242 -3.17 -11.74 -8.76
C LEU A 242 -3.04 -10.77 -7.57
N GLN A 243 -2.20 -9.72 -7.69
CA GLN A 243 -2.21 -8.61 -6.76
C GLN A 243 -3.44 -7.70 -6.96
N VAL A 244 -3.95 -7.60 -8.19
CA VAL A 244 -5.09 -6.71 -8.50
C VAL A 244 -6.34 -7.04 -7.67
N PRO A 245 -6.83 -8.30 -7.56
CA PRO A 245 -7.95 -8.63 -6.68
C PRO A 245 -7.66 -8.33 -5.21
N ARG A 246 -6.44 -8.58 -4.73
CA ARG A 246 -6.03 -8.27 -3.36
C ARG A 246 -6.11 -6.77 -3.08
N GLU A 247 -5.50 -5.94 -3.93
CA GLU A 247 -5.55 -4.50 -3.83
C GLU A 247 -6.99 -3.98 -3.95
N LEU A 248 -7.77 -4.51 -4.89
CA LEU A 248 -9.17 -4.14 -5.06
C LEU A 248 -10.01 -4.45 -3.81
N SER A 249 -9.71 -5.54 -3.12
CA SER A 249 -10.43 -5.96 -1.90
C SER A 249 -10.13 -5.07 -0.69
N ALA A 250 -8.95 -4.48 -0.64
CA ALA A 250 -8.44 -3.78 0.54
C ALA A 250 -9.32 -2.60 1.00
N PRO A 251 -9.80 -1.69 0.14
CA PRO A 251 -10.70 -0.60 0.56
C PRO A 251 -11.99 -1.12 1.21
N PHE A 252 -12.57 -2.19 0.68
CA PHE A 252 -13.80 -2.76 1.24
C PHE A 252 -13.58 -3.31 2.64
N GLN A 253 -12.53 -4.09 2.86
CA GLN A 253 -12.21 -4.64 4.18
C GLN A 253 -11.75 -3.56 5.17
N THR A 254 -11.15 -2.47 4.68
CA THR A 254 -10.65 -1.39 5.52
C THR A 254 -11.77 -0.44 5.98
N ILE A 255 -12.77 -0.20 5.13
CA ILE A 255 -13.91 0.66 5.46
C ILE A 255 -14.96 -0.11 6.27
N GLY A 256 -15.05 -1.43 6.10
CA GLY A 256 -15.97 -2.32 6.83
C GLY A 256 -15.51 -2.65 8.22
#